data_79094614f8f31fe41dc8a40f88587568
#
_entry.id   79094614f8f31fe41dc8a40f88587568
#
_cell.length_a   1.000
_cell.length_b   1.000
_cell.length_c   1.000
_cell.angle_alpha   90.00
_cell.angle_beta   90.00
_cell.angle_gamma   90.00
#
_symmetry.space_group_name_H-M   'P 1'
#
loop_
_entity.id
_entity.type
_entity.pdbx_description
1 polymer ?
#
loop_
_entity_poly.entity_id
_entity_poly.type
_entity_poly.pdbx_seq_one_letter_code
_entity_poly.pdbx_strand_id
1 'polypeptide(L)'
;MQEKILILDFGSQYTQLIARRVRELNVYCEIYPYNHYPALDSSVKGVILSGSPFSVRDDKAPQPDLTAIKGQLPLLGVCFGAQYLAHHFGGEVKASNKREYGRANLAFVDKTSKLFKGIGDNSQVWMSHGDTIEKLPAGCQVIASTKDVKNAAFKVENEITYGIQFHPEVYHSTEGTCLLRNFVVGICGCSQNWTPDSFVETTVAELKQKLGDDRVILGLSGGVDSTVAAMLLHRAVGKNLTCIFVDNGLLRKDEYKTVLENYKELGLNVVGAESGDLFLGRLAGVTEPEKKRKIIGSTFIDVFDQEASKIEDAKWLGQGTIYPDVIESLSVNGPSQTIKSHHNVGGLPDYMKLKLVEPLRLLFKDEVRRVGKSLGLPDKFLQRHPFPGPGLAIRILGEITPEKVRLLQEADHIFISMLQEEGYVHGVMYVRGLHGVKLDPSFGITLK
;
A
#
# COMPACT_ATOMS: atom_id res chain seq x y z
N MET A 1 14.06 -19.83 -2.11
CA MET A 1 13.28 -18.75 -2.75
C MET A 1 11.96 -18.58 -2.00
N GLN A 2 11.51 -17.35 -1.77
CA GLN A 2 10.22 -17.08 -1.13
C GLN A 2 9.08 -17.50 -2.07
N GLU A 3 8.21 -18.41 -1.62
CA GLU A 3 7.00 -18.77 -2.35
C GLU A 3 6.07 -17.58 -2.49
N LYS A 4 5.42 -17.42 -3.66
CA LYS A 4 4.59 -16.25 -3.93
C LYS A 4 3.36 -16.54 -4.81
N ILE A 5 2.34 -15.72 -4.60
CA ILE A 5 1.22 -15.56 -5.52
C ILE A 5 1.50 -14.36 -6.42
N LEU A 6 1.36 -14.53 -7.71
CA LEU A 6 1.41 -13.43 -8.68
C LEU A 6 0.02 -12.86 -8.88
N ILE A 7 -0.13 -11.53 -8.82
CA ILE A 7 -1.39 -10.84 -9.08
C ILE A 7 -1.20 -9.98 -10.33
N LEU A 8 -1.93 -10.29 -11.38
CA LEU A 8 -1.92 -9.50 -12.61
C LEU A 8 -2.96 -8.39 -12.51
N ASP A 9 -2.48 -7.14 -12.61
CA ASP A 9 -3.30 -5.94 -12.47
C ASP A 9 -3.83 -5.49 -13.83
N PHE A 10 -5.15 -5.45 -13.95
CA PHE A 10 -5.88 -4.89 -15.09
C PHE A 10 -6.40 -3.46 -14.86
N GLY A 11 -5.83 -2.75 -13.87
CA GLY A 11 -6.21 -1.38 -13.53
C GLY A 11 -7.37 -1.28 -12.54
N SER A 12 -7.66 -2.33 -11.78
CA SER A 12 -8.71 -2.31 -10.77
C SER A 12 -8.30 -1.50 -9.54
N GLN A 13 -9.25 -0.74 -9.00
CA GLN A 13 -9.09 -0.08 -7.70
C GLN A 13 -8.91 -1.08 -6.54
N TYR A 14 -9.28 -2.35 -6.75
CA TYR A 14 -9.24 -3.40 -5.73
C TYR A 14 -8.01 -4.30 -5.81
N THR A 15 -7.12 -4.14 -6.80
CA THR A 15 -5.94 -5.01 -6.95
C THR A 15 -5.06 -5.00 -5.71
N GLN A 16 -4.77 -3.83 -5.14
CA GLN A 16 -4.00 -3.73 -3.89
C GLN A 16 -4.73 -4.38 -2.71
N LEU A 17 -6.07 -4.38 -2.71
CA LEU A 17 -6.85 -5.01 -1.66
C LEU A 17 -6.76 -6.54 -1.74
N ILE A 18 -6.78 -7.12 -2.96
CA ILE A 18 -6.52 -8.56 -3.18
C ILE A 18 -5.16 -8.92 -2.55
N ALA A 19 -4.10 -8.17 -2.89
CA ALA A 19 -2.77 -8.42 -2.36
C ALA A 19 -2.72 -8.33 -0.83
N ARG A 20 -3.35 -7.33 -0.23
CA ARG A 20 -3.43 -7.19 1.24
C ARG A 20 -4.13 -8.37 1.89
N ARG A 21 -5.23 -8.87 1.32
CA ARG A 21 -5.92 -10.08 1.83
C ARG A 21 -5.05 -11.32 1.75
N VAL A 22 -4.28 -11.50 0.67
CA VAL A 22 -3.30 -12.59 0.55
C VAL A 22 -2.21 -12.47 1.63
N ARG A 23 -1.67 -11.25 1.84
CA ARG A 23 -0.66 -10.96 2.88
C ARG A 23 -1.19 -11.14 4.32
N GLU A 24 -2.47 -10.84 4.58
CA GLU A 24 -3.13 -11.10 5.85
C GLU A 24 -3.19 -12.61 6.19
N LEU A 25 -3.08 -13.48 5.19
CA LEU A 25 -2.96 -14.93 5.34
C LEU A 25 -1.50 -15.39 5.56
N ASN A 26 -0.56 -14.48 5.77
CA ASN A 26 0.87 -14.72 5.86
C ASN A 26 1.47 -15.38 4.60
N VAL A 27 0.89 -15.10 3.44
CA VAL A 27 1.38 -15.54 2.13
C VAL A 27 1.95 -14.36 1.37
N TYR A 28 3.17 -14.51 0.84
CA TYR A 28 3.79 -13.47 0.03
C TYR A 28 3.13 -13.37 -1.34
N CYS A 29 2.93 -12.15 -1.84
CA CYS A 29 2.43 -11.91 -3.19
C CYS A 29 3.06 -10.67 -3.82
N GLU A 30 3.06 -10.62 -5.12
CA GLU A 30 3.53 -9.46 -5.91
C GLU A 30 2.47 -9.05 -6.92
N ILE A 31 2.34 -7.74 -7.15
CA ILE A 31 1.44 -7.16 -8.16
C ILE A 31 2.29 -6.73 -9.35
N TYR A 32 1.87 -7.12 -10.55
CA TYR A 32 2.46 -6.68 -11.81
C TYR A 32 1.39 -6.26 -12.80
N PRO A 33 1.68 -5.32 -13.70
CA PRO A 33 0.81 -5.06 -14.85
C PRO A 33 0.57 -6.33 -15.66
N TYR A 34 -0.64 -6.54 -16.16
CA TYR A 34 -1.05 -7.73 -16.90
C TYR A 34 -0.18 -8.04 -18.12
N ASN A 35 0.46 -7.04 -18.70
CA ASN A 35 1.30 -7.10 -19.91
C ASN A 35 2.80 -7.03 -19.64
N HIS A 36 3.20 -6.95 -18.37
CA HIS A 36 4.61 -6.84 -17.99
C HIS A 36 4.86 -7.48 -16.61
N TYR A 37 5.15 -8.76 -16.59
CA TYR A 37 5.50 -9.52 -15.38
C TYR A 37 6.76 -10.36 -15.63
N PRO A 38 7.52 -10.73 -14.58
CA PRO A 38 8.75 -11.50 -14.71
C PRO A 38 8.49 -12.91 -15.25
N ALA A 39 9.52 -13.55 -15.76
CA ALA A 39 9.46 -14.96 -16.10
C ALA A 39 9.01 -15.77 -14.88
N LEU A 40 8.11 -16.73 -15.09
CA LEU A 40 7.58 -17.57 -14.04
C LEU A 40 8.63 -18.62 -13.65
N ASP A 41 8.96 -18.65 -12.37
CA ASP A 41 9.85 -19.64 -11.79
C ASP A 41 9.14 -20.52 -10.74
N SER A 42 9.83 -21.46 -10.15
CA SER A 42 9.27 -22.40 -9.17
C SER A 42 8.77 -21.76 -7.87
N SER A 43 9.08 -20.49 -7.63
CA SER A 43 8.55 -19.74 -6.49
C SER A 43 7.11 -19.28 -6.68
N VAL A 44 6.64 -19.14 -7.93
CA VAL A 44 5.26 -18.78 -8.26
C VAL A 44 4.37 -20.01 -8.06
N LYS A 45 3.52 -19.99 -7.03
CA LYS A 45 2.62 -21.09 -6.68
C LYS A 45 1.23 -20.97 -7.28
N GLY A 46 0.85 -19.78 -7.72
CA GLY A 46 -0.44 -19.51 -8.34
C GLY A 46 -0.56 -18.07 -8.81
N VAL A 47 -1.57 -17.83 -9.62
CA VAL A 47 -1.82 -16.52 -10.23
C VAL A 47 -3.25 -16.08 -9.96
N ILE A 48 -3.43 -14.79 -9.66
CA ILE A 48 -4.74 -14.14 -9.54
C ILE A 48 -4.85 -13.05 -10.61
N LEU A 49 -5.90 -13.10 -11.41
CA LEU A 49 -6.27 -12.05 -12.35
C LEU A 49 -7.22 -11.09 -11.64
N SER A 50 -6.91 -9.81 -11.59
CA SER A 50 -7.72 -8.80 -10.89
C SER A 50 -8.98 -8.41 -11.68
N GLY A 51 -9.78 -7.53 -11.13
CA GLY A 51 -10.81 -6.78 -11.84
C GLY A 51 -10.22 -5.74 -12.79
N SER A 52 -11.10 -5.08 -13.55
CA SER A 52 -10.75 -3.98 -14.45
C SER A 52 -11.92 -2.99 -14.57
N PRO A 53 -11.67 -1.71 -14.87
CA PRO A 53 -12.72 -0.78 -15.28
C PRO A 53 -13.24 -1.00 -16.70
N PHE A 54 -12.55 -1.82 -17.50
CA PHE A 54 -12.93 -2.13 -18.88
C PHE A 54 -13.96 -3.27 -18.95
N SER A 55 -14.73 -3.30 -20.03
CA SER A 55 -15.48 -4.50 -20.44
C SER A 55 -14.58 -5.40 -21.28
N VAL A 56 -14.69 -6.73 -21.12
CA VAL A 56 -13.97 -7.69 -21.99
C VAL A 56 -14.39 -7.61 -23.46
N ARG A 57 -15.50 -6.92 -23.74
CA ARG A 57 -16.06 -6.68 -25.10
C ARG A 57 -15.50 -5.42 -25.74
N ASP A 58 -14.78 -4.60 -25.01
CA ASP A 58 -14.17 -3.38 -25.53
C ASP A 58 -12.92 -3.71 -26.36
N ASP A 59 -12.75 -3.05 -27.50
CA ASP A 59 -11.57 -3.23 -28.37
C ASP A 59 -10.24 -2.90 -27.64
N LYS A 60 -10.31 -2.06 -26.61
CA LYS A 60 -9.16 -1.65 -25.78
C LYS A 60 -9.04 -2.43 -24.49
N ALA A 61 -9.83 -3.48 -24.30
CA ALA A 61 -9.75 -4.30 -23.10
C ALA A 61 -8.36 -4.92 -22.95
N PRO A 62 -7.85 -5.04 -21.71
CA PRO A 62 -6.62 -5.76 -21.44
C PRO A 62 -6.64 -7.19 -22.00
N GLN A 63 -5.59 -7.54 -22.73
CA GLN A 63 -5.43 -8.87 -23.36
C GLN A 63 -4.14 -9.52 -22.86
N PRO A 64 -4.17 -10.23 -21.69
CA PRO A 64 -2.98 -10.91 -21.18
C PRO A 64 -2.66 -12.15 -22.00
N ASP A 65 -1.38 -12.46 -22.18
CA ASP A 65 -0.96 -13.79 -22.60
C ASP A 65 -0.95 -14.74 -21.40
N LEU A 66 -1.86 -15.71 -21.40
CA LEU A 66 -1.98 -16.71 -20.32
C LEU A 66 -1.39 -18.07 -20.70
N THR A 67 -0.68 -18.19 -21.82
CA THR A 67 -0.16 -19.47 -22.33
C THR A 67 0.75 -20.16 -21.32
N ALA A 68 1.60 -19.42 -20.60
CA ALA A 68 2.48 -19.96 -19.59
C ALA A 68 1.80 -20.19 -18.22
N ILE A 69 0.55 -19.76 -18.05
CA ILE A 69 -0.18 -19.73 -16.77
C ILE A 69 -1.31 -20.76 -16.78
N LYS A 70 -2.25 -20.62 -17.72
CA LYS A 70 -3.46 -21.43 -17.76
C LYS A 70 -3.13 -22.90 -18.03
N GLY A 71 -3.64 -23.79 -17.17
CA GLY A 71 -3.35 -25.22 -17.23
C GLY A 71 -1.95 -25.61 -16.69
N GLN A 72 -1.07 -24.65 -16.41
CA GLN A 72 0.28 -24.90 -15.86
C GLN A 72 0.36 -24.57 -14.35
N LEU A 73 -0.32 -23.50 -13.95
CA LEU A 73 -0.36 -23.02 -12.56
C LEU A 73 -1.81 -22.88 -12.08
N PRO A 74 -2.05 -23.01 -10.76
CA PRO A 74 -3.33 -22.61 -10.19
C PRO A 74 -3.68 -21.16 -10.57
N LEU A 75 -4.87 -20.95 -11.12
CA LEU A 75 -5.32 -19.67 -11.65
C LEU A 75 -6.71 -19.29 -11.09
N LEU A 76 -6.82 -18.08 -10.57
CA LEU A 76 -8.09 -17.49 -10.11
C LEU A 76 -8.37 -16.17 -10.84
N GLY A 77 -9.44 -16.13 -11.63
CA GLY A 77 -9.97 -14.87 -12.18
C GLY A 77 -10.99 -14.24 -11.24
N VAL A 78 -10.81 -12.95 -10.91
CA VAL A 78 -11.73 -12.16 -10.10
C VAL A 78 -12.40 -11.11 -10.97
N CYS A 79 -13.74 -11.05 -10.97
CA CYS A 79 -14.54 -10.09 -11.72
C CYS A 79 -14.17 -10.05 -13.21
N PHE A 80 -13.48 -9.01 -13.68
CA PHE A 80 -12.98 -8.94 -15.06
C PHE A 80 -12.10 -10.15 -15.42
N GLY A 81 -11.21 -10.59 -14.51
CA GLY A 81 -10.38 -11.77 -14.74
C GLY A 81 -11.20 -13.04 -15.03
N ALA A 82 -12.33 -13.23 -14.34
CA ALA A 82 -13.26 -14.33 -14.61
C ALA A 82 -13.99 -14.15 -15.95
N GLN A 83 -14.43 -12.94 -16.26
CA GLN A 83 -15.06 -12.61 -17.53
C GLN A 83 -14.09 -12.78 -18.71
N TYR A 84 -12.83 -12.39 -18.54
CA TYR A 84 -11.78 -12.61 -19.52
C TYR A 84 -11.58 -14.11 -19.80
N LEU A 85 -11.44 -14.93 -18.75
CA LEU A 85 -11.34 -16.38 -18.91
C LEU A 85 -12.54 -16.96 -19.65
N ALA A 86 -13.76 -16.55 -19.30
CA ALA A 86 -14.96 -17.02 -19.97
C ALA A 86 -15.01 -16.59 -21.45
N HIS A 87 -14.78 -15.31 -21.73
CA HIS A 87 -14.88 -14.74 -23.08
C HIS A 87 -13.80 -15.27 -24.00
N HIS A 88 -12.54 -15.25 -23.56
CA HIS A 88 -11.38 -15.62 -24.38
C HIS A 88 -11.35 -17.11 -24.74
N PHE A 89 -11.92 -17.97 -23.88
CA PHE A 89 -11.95 -19.42 -24.13
C PHE A 89 -13.27 -19.95 -24.66
N GLY A 90 -14.08 -19.09 -25.29
CA GLY A 90 -15.25 -19.50 -26.11
C GLY A 90 -16.59 -19.49 -25.36
N GLY A 91 -16.65 -18.85 -24.19
CA GLY A 91 -17.90 -18.51 -23.54
C GLY A 91 -18.49 -17.20 -24.08
N GLU A 92 -19.56 -16.74 -23.47
CA GLU A 92 -20.28 -15.53 -23.86
C GLU A 92 -20.44 -14.59 -22.65
N VAL A 93 -19.97 -13.33 -22.78
CA VAL A 93 -20.13 -12.26 -21.81
C VAL A 93 -21.00 -11.18 -22.44
N LYS A 94 -22.06 -10.77 -21.73
CA LYS A 94 -23.02 -9.75 -22.17
C LYS A 94 -23.08 -8.60 -21.17
N ALA A 95 -23.52 -7.44 -21.66
CA ALA A 95 -23.95 -6.37 -20.73
C ALA A 95 -25.10 -6.89 -19.87
N SER A 96 -24.97 -6.72 -18.55
CA SER A 96 -26.07 -7.06 -17.65
C SER A 96 -27.20 -6.04 -17.82
N ASN A 97 -28.44 -6.54 -17.94
CA ASN A 97 -29.64 -5.70 -18.01
C ASN A 97 -29.91 -4.96 -16.69
N LYS A 98 -29.38 -5.47 -15.59
CA LYS A 98 -29.34 -4.84 -14.28
C LYS A 98 -27.87 -4.71 -13.87
N ARG A 99 -27.38 -3.48 -13.74
CA ARG A 99 -26.04 -3.27 -13.17
C ARG A 99 -25.98 -3.90 -11.79
N GLU A 100 -25.20 -4.98 -11.66
CA GLU A 100 -25.06 -5.74 -10.43
C GLU A 100 -24.00 -5.07 -9.57
N TYR A 101 -24.42 -4.07 -8.80
CA TYR A 101 -23.59 -3.37 -7.83
C TYR A 101 -24.17 -3.53 -6.43
N GLY A 102 -23.39 -4.10 -5.52
CA GLY A 102 -23.79 -4.22 -4.13
C GLY A 102 -23.75 -5.63 -3.58
N ARG A 103 -24.53 -5.83 -2.53
CA ARG A 103 -24.62 -7.09 -1.81
C ARG A 103 -25.52 -8.09 -2.55
N ALA A 104 -25.01 -9.32 -2.72
CA ALA A 104 -25.77 -10.45 -3.18
C ALA A 104 -25.50 -11.65 -2.26
N ASN A 105 -26.41 -12.62 -2.22
CA ASN A 105 -26.21 -13.83 -1.46
C ASN A 105 -26.07 -15.02 -2.42
N LEU A 106 -25.17 -15.95 -2.10
CA LEU A 106 -25.01 -17.18 -2.84
C LEU A 106 -26.27 -18.05 -2.70
N ALA A 107 -26.93 -18.36 -3.82
CA ALA A 107 -28.10 -19.22 -3.86
C ALA A 107 -27.75 -20.70 -4.04
N PHE A 108 -26.60 -20.96 -4.66
CA PHE A 108 -26.03 -22.29 -4.83
C PHE A 108 -24.51 -22.24 -4.59
N VAL A 109 -24.01 -23.25 -3.88
CA VAL A 109 -22.57 -23.47 -3.66
C VAL A 109 -22.29 -24.96 -3.81
N ASP A 110 -21.38 -25.31 -4.71
CA ASP A 110 -20.87 -26.68 -4.83
C ASP A 110 -19.95 -27.00 -3.63
N LYS A 111 -20.47 -27.80 -2.70
CA LYS A 111 -19.77 -28.21 -1.47
C LYS A 111 -18.59 -29.15 -1.73
N THR A 112 -18.45 -29.70 -2.94
CA THR A 112 -17.30 -30.55 -3.33
C THR A 112 -16.14 -29.70 -3.83
N SER A 113 -16.39 -28.44 -4.21
CA SER A 113 -15.37 -27.52 -4.69
C SER A 113 -14.37 -27.15 -3.59
N LYS A 114 -13.09 -27.39 -3.84
CA LYS A 114 -12.01 -26.97 -2.91
C LYS A 114 -12.03 -25.47 -2.65
N LEU A 115 -12.38 -24.64 -3.65
CA LEU A 115 -12.41 -23.19 -3.53
C LEU A 115 -13.49 -22.73 -2.54
N PHE A 116 -14.63 -23.43 -2.47
CA PHE A 116 -15.76 -23.11 -1.61
C PHE A 116 -15.82 -23.91 -0.31
N LYS A 117 -14.73 -24.60 0.04
CA LYS A 117 -14.67 -25.36 1.30
C LYS A 117 -14.92 -24.44 2.50
N GLY A 118 -15.90 -24.78 3.33
CA GLY A 118 -16.25 -24.02 4.54
C GLY A 118 -17.05 -22.74 4.30
N ILE A 119 -17.44 -22.45 3.06
CA ILE A 119 -18.32 -21.32 2.74
C ILE A 119 -19.77 -21.77 2.86
N GLY A 120 -20.55 -21.01 3.64
CA GLY A 120 -21.94 -21.30 3.94
C GLY A 120 -22.89 -21.09 2.75
N ASP A 121 -24.03 -21.76 2.80
CA ASP A 121 -25.15 -21.40 1.93
C ASP A 121 -25.65 -20.02 2.34
N ASN A 122 -26.11 -19.23 1.36
CA ASN A 122 -26.55 -17.86 1.57
C ASN A 122 -25.46 -16.87 2.03
N SER A 123 -24.17 -17.25 1.87
CA SER A 123 -23.03 -16.34 2.15
C SER A 123 -23.14 -15.06 1.34
N GLN A 124 -22.93 -13.91 2.00
CA GLN A 124 -22.97 -12.61 1.34
C GLN A 124 -21.69 -12.36 0.56
N VAL A 125 -21.84 -11.96 -0.69
CA VAL A 125 -20.76 -11.56 -1.61
C VAL A 125 -21.00 -10.16 -2.15
N TRP A 126 -19.95 -9.49 -2.59
CA TRP A 126 -20.01 -8.15 -3.19
C TRP A 126 -19.86 -8.24 -4.69
N MET A 127 -20.90 -7.81 -5.41
CA MET A 127 -20.89 -7.67 -6.85
C MET A 127 -20.51 -6.24 -7.25
N SER A 128 -19.72 -6.09 -8.31
CA SER A 128 -19.32 -4.78 -8.85
C SER A 128 -18.99 -4.87 -10.34
N HIS A 129 -19.97 -5.26 -11.14
CA HIS A 129 -19.75 -5.44 -12.59
C HIS A 129 -20.96 -4.98 -13.41
N GLY A 130 -20.67 -4.45 -14.62
CA GLY A 130 -21.67 -4.08 -15.62
C GLY A 130 -21.92 -5.16 -16.67
N ASP A 131 -21.05 -6.17 -16.75
CA ASP A 131 -21.13 -7.31 -17.64
C ASP A 131 -21.33 -8.60 -16.85
N THR A 132 -22.01 -9.58 -17.43
CA THR A 132 -22.23 -10.89 -16.80
C THR A 132 -21.81 -12.01 -17.74
N ILE A 133 -21.32 -13.11 -17.19
CA ILE A 133 -21.03 -14.34 -17.94
C ILE A 133 -22.35 -15.06 -18.20
N GLU A 134 -22.84 -14.97 -19.43
CA GLU A 134 -24.08 -15.61 -19.85
C GLU A 134 -23.89 -17.10 -20.14
N LYS A 135 -22.78 -17.43 -20.82
CA LYS A 135 -22.44 -18.81 -21.17
C LYS A 135 -20.99 -19.11 -20.83
N LEU A 136 -20.77 -20.20 -20.13
CA LEU A 136 -19.43 -20.69 -19.86
C LEU A 136 -18.82 -21.38 -21.10
N PRO A 137 -17.47 -21.39 -21.20
CA PRO A 137 -16.76 -22.23 -22.18
C PRO A 137 -17.09 -23.72 -21.99
N ALA A 138 -16.88 -24.51 -23.07
CA ALA A 138 -16.95 -25.96 -22.96
C ALA A 138 -15.93 -26.48 -21.90
N GLY A 139 -16.32 -27.51 -21.14
CA GLY A 139 -15.47 -28.05 -20.06
C GLY A 139 -15.40 -27.17 -18.81
N CYS A 140 -16.34 -26.27 -18.62
CA CYS A 140 -16.48 -25.51 -17.39
C CYS A 140 -17.71 -25.93 -16.60
N GLN A 141 -17.56 -26.01 -15.28
CA GLN A 141 -18.63 -26.33 -14.33
C GLN A 141 -18.94 -25.12 -13.47
N VAL A 142 -20.24 -24.81 -13.28
CA VAL A 142 -20.70 -23.82 -12.30
C VAL A 142 -20.48 -24.37 -10.88
N ILE A 143 -19.81 -23.59 -10.05
CA ILE A 143 -19.54 -23.96 -8.64
C ILE A 143 -20.20 -23.04 -7.63
N ALA A 144 -20.73 -21.88 -8.07
CA ALA A 144 -21.63 -21.06 -7.27
C ALA A 144 -22.52 -20.18 -8.16
N SER A 145 -23.72 -19.86 -7.68
CA SER A 145 -24.64 -18.90 -8.29
C SER A 145 -25.24 -17.98 -7.23
N THR A 146 -25.72 -16.81 -7.67
CA THR A 146 -26.65 -15.98 -6.90
C THR A 146 -28.05 -16.09 -7.50
N LYS A 147 -29.04 -15.40 -6.91
CA LYS A 147 -30.40 -15.34 -7.48
C LYS A 147 -30.40 -14.76 -8.90
N ASP A 148 -29.56 -13.74 -9.15
CA ASP A 148 -29.54 -12.97 -10.38
C ASP A 148 -28.39 -13.38 -11.32
N VAL A 149 -27.29 -13.96 -10.80
CA VAL A 149 -26.11 -14.40 -11.55
C VAL A 149 -25.95 -15.91 -11.51
N LYS A 150 -26.32 -16.56 -12.61
CA LYS A 150 -26.24 -18.03 -12.75
C LYS A 150 -24.79 -18.54 -12.66
N ASN A 151 -23.88 -17.86 -13.31
CA ASN A 151 -22.44 -18.23 -13.41
C ASN A 151 -21.60 -17.34 -12.49
N ALA A 152 -21.99 -17.21 -11.19
CA ALA A 152 -21.26 -16.38 -10.24
C ALA A 152 -19.87 -16.90 -9.93
N ALA A 153 -19.67 -18.22 -10.00
CA ALA A 153 -18.35 -18.84 -9.95
C ALA A 153 -18.34 -20.13 -10.79
N PHE A 154 -17.19 -20.41 -11.39
CA PHE A 154 -16.97 -21.59 -12.20
C PHE A 154 -15.55 -22.17 -12.01
N LYS A 155 -15.41 -23.43 -12.39
CA LYS A 155 -14.14 -24.17 -12.46
C LYS A 155 -13.97 -24.73 -13.86
N VAL A 156 -12.75 -24.73 -14.40
CA VAL A 156 -12.40 -25.43 -15.64
C VAL A 156 -12.08 -26.89 -15.30
N GLU A 157 -12.68 -27.84 -16.04
CA GLU A 157 -12.42 -29.26 -15.88
C GLU A 157 -10.97 -29.59 -16.29
N ASN A 158 -10.36 -30.54 -15.59
CA ASN A 158 -8.98 -30.99 -15.83
C ASN A 158 -7.89 -29.91 -15.67
N GLU A 159 -8.22 -28.73 -15.14
CA GLU A 159 -7.31 -27.66 -14.81
C GLU A 159 -7.54 -27.15 -13.37
N ILE A 160 -6.53 -26.48 -12.82
CA ILE A 160 -6.66 -25.77 -11.53
C ILE A 160 -6.98 -24.28 -11.83
N THR A 161 -8.04 -24.08 -12.61
CA THR A 161 -8.48 -22.75 -13.05
C THR A 161 -9.89 -22.48 -12.56
N TYR A 162 -10.05 -21.31 -11.89
CA TYR A 162 -11.32 -20.86 -11.31
C TYR A 162 -11.63 -19.43 -11.75
N GLY A 163 -12.91 -19.11 -11.86
CA GLY A 163 -13.40 -17.75 -12.07
C GLY A 163 -14.51 -17.43 -11.09
N ILE A 164 -14.47 -16.23 -10.51
CA ILE A 164 -15.51 -15.68 -9.64
C ILE A 164 -15.90 -14.28 -10.11
N GLN A 165 -17.19 -13.99 -10.24
CA GLN A 165 -17.64 -12.67 -10.68
C GLN A 165 -17.74 -11.63 -9.57
N PHE A 166 -17.73 -12.07 -8.32
CA PHE A 166 -17.78 -11.22 -7.13
C PHE A 166 -16.36 -10.94 -6.56
N HIS A 167 -16.28 -9.98 -5.66
CA HIS A 167 -15.05 -9.52 -5.04
C HIS A 167 -14.86 -10.12 -3.64
N PRO A 168 -14.05 -11.18 -3.46
CA PRO A 168 -13.81 -11.78 -2.14
C PRO A 168 -12.95 -10.90 -1.24
N GLU A 169 -12.18 -9.98 -1.81
CA GLU A 169 -11.24 -9.11 -1.12
C GLU A 169 -11.92 -7.98 -0.33
N VAL A 170 -13.16 -7.59 -0.68
CA VAL A 170 -13.84 -6.49 -0.03
C VAL A 170 -14.53 -6.93 1.27
N TYR A 171 -14.63 -6.02 2.22
CA TYR A 171 -15.23 -6.27 3.55
C TYR A 171 -16.67 -6.84 3.48
N HIS A 172 -17.42 -6.48 2.45
CA HIS A 172 -18.82 -6.91 2.28
C HIS A 172 -18.98 -8.36 1.82
N SER A 173 -17.91 -9.01 1.38
CA SER A 173 -17.88 -10.46 1.15
C SER A 173 -17.50 -11.14 2.46
N THR A 174 -18.52 -11.60 3.20
CA THR A 174 -18.36 -12.05 4.60
C THR A 174 -17.37 -13.20 4.77
N GLU A 175 -17.37 -14.16 3.84
CA GLU A 175 -16.46 -15.30 3.84
C GLU A 175 -15.35 -15.19 2.76
N GLY A 176 -15.12 -13.97 2.25
CA GLY A 176 -14.14 -13.72 1.20
C GLY A 176 -12.70 -14.09 1.60
N THR A 177 -12.32 -13.87 2.85
CA THR A 177 -11.03 -14.30 3.40
C THR A 177 -10.89 -15.83 3.41
N CYS A 178 -11.98 -16.55 3.72
CA CYS A 178 -12.00 -18.02 3.66
C CYS A 178 -11.79 -18.51 2.23
N LEU A 179 -12.46 -17.92 1.25
CA LEU A 179 -12.30 -18.24 -0.18
C LEU A 179 -10.86 -18.01 -0.65
N LEU A 180 -10.27 -16.85 -0.34
CA LEU A 180 -8.89 -16.56 -0.70
C LEU A 180 -7.90 -17.51 -0.01
N ARG A 181 -8.12 -17.87 1.26
CA ARG A 181 -7.34 -18.89 1.96
C ARG A 181 -7.42 -20.25 1.26
N ASN A 182 -8.62 -20.67 0.88
CA ASN A 182 -8.82 -21.91 0.15
C ASN A 182 -8.02 -21.94 -1.14
N PHE A 183 -7.98 -20.82 -1.87
CA PHE A 183 -7.16 -20.71 -3.07
C PHE A 183 -5.66 -20.70 -2.76
N VAL A 184 -5.17 -19.72 -2.00
CA VAL A 184 -3.71 -19.51 -1.87
C VAL A 184 -3.02 -20.58 -1.00
N VAL A 185 -3.68 -21.04 0.07
CA VAL A 185 -3.12 -22.06 0.97
C VAL A 185 -3.57 -23.46 0.57
N GLY A 186 -4.89 -23.65 0.34
CA GLY A 186 -5.46 -24.96 0.10
C GLY A 186 -5.20 -25.52 -1.30
N ILE A 187 -5.24 -24.67 -2.34
CA ILE A 187 -5.12 -25.06 -3.75
C ILE A 187 -3.70 -24.82 -4.26
N CYS A 188 -3.14 -23.62 -4.06
CA CYS A 188 -1.78 -23.31 -4.47
C CYS A 188 -0.71 -23.91 -3.56
N GLY A 189 -1.07 -24.34 -2.34
CA GLY A 189 -0.14 -24.96 -1.39
C GLY A 189 0.91 -24.01 -0.83
N CYS A 190 0.65 -22.70 -0.80
CA CYS A 190 1.60 -21.75 -0.26
C CYS A 190 1.81 -21.93 1.23
N SER A 191 3.05 -21.85 1.68
CA SER A 191 3.41 -21.79 3.09
C SER A 191 3.03 -20.41 3.66
N GLN A 192 2.56 -20.40 4.92
CA GLN A 192 2.15 -19.16 5.61
C GLN A 192 3.32 -18.60 6.43
N ASN A 193 4.46 -18.37 5.80
CA ASN A 193 5.73 -17.98 6.44
C ASN A 193 6.07 -16.48 6.26
N TRP A 194 5.23 -15.72 5.57
CA TRP A 194 5.38 -14.27 5.45
C TRP A 194 4.87 -13.59 6.73
N THR A 195 5.68 -13.65 7.77
CA THR A 195 5.39 -13.07 9.10
C THR A 195 6.28 -11.87 9.37
N PRO A 196 5.89 -10.94 10.27
CA PRO A 196 6.74 -9.82 10.65
C PRO A 196 8.12 -10.24 11.17
N ASP A 197 8.19 -11.29 11.98
CA ASP A 197 9.45 -11.78 12.56
C ASP A 197 10.36 -12.36 11.48
N SER A 198 9.83 -13.22 10.60
CA SER A 198 10.58 -13.75 9.46
C SER A 198 11.08 -12.65 8.53
N PHE A 199 10.25 -11.64 8.27
CA PHE A 199 10.65 -10.47 7.47
C PHE A 199 11.82 -9.72 8.13
N VAL A 200 11.75 -9.45 9.44
CA VAL A 200 12.82 -8.75 10.17
C VAL A 200 14.12 -9.52 10.08
N GLU A 201 14.11 -10.82 10.38
CA GLU A 201 15.32 -11.66 10.34
C GLU A 201 15.96 -11.68 8.95
N THR A 202 15.16 -11.96 7.93
CA THR A 202 15.63 -12.03 6.54
C THR A 202 16.15 -10.69 6.07
N THR A 203 15.39 -9.60 6.26
CA THR A 203 15.77 -8.25 5.81
C THR A 203 17.03 -7.76 6.50
N VAL A 204 17.16 -7.97 7.82
CA VAL A 204 18.39 -7.58 8.54
C VAL A 204 19.60 -8.36 8.04
N ALA A 205 19.46 -9.67 7.75
CA ALA A 205 20.54 -10.47 7.20
C ALA A 205 20.95 -9.98 5.79
N GLU A 206 19.99 -9.73 4.92
CA GLU A 206 20.24 -9.18 3.57
C GLU A 206 20.89 -7.80 3.61
N LEU A 207 20.42 -6.92 4.51
CA LEU A 207 21.00 -5.58 4.71
C LEU A 207 22.44 -5.66 5.20
N LYS A 208 22.75 -6.55 6.16
CA LYS A 208 24.12 -6.78 6.63
C LYS A 208 25.04 -7.23 5.49
N GLN A 209 24.57 -8.17 4.68
CA GLN A 209 25.35 -8.66 3.53
C GLN A 209 25.56 -7.55 2.49
N LYS A 210 24.53 -6.76 2.20
CA LYS A 210 24.56 -5.70 1.16
C LYS A 210 25.41 -4.49 1.56
N LEU A 211 25.29 -4.07 2.82
CA LEU A 211 25.85 -2.82 3.32
C LEU A 211 27.26 -3.02 3.93
N GLY A 212 27.53 -4.19 4.51
CA GLY A 212 28.78 -4.46 5.22
C GLY A 212 29.08 -3.41 6.28
N ASP A 213 30.28 -2.82 6.23
CA ASP A 213 30.74 -1.77 7.12
C ASP A 213 30.53 -0.33 6.54
N ASP A 214 29.80 -0.20 5.43
CA ASP A 214 29.54 1.08 4.81
C ASP A 214 28.65 1.97 5.69
N ARG A 215 28.86 3.28 5.61
CA ARG A 215 28.02 4.28 6.27
C ARG A 215 26.74 4.53 5.49
N VAL A 216 25.63 4.59 6.22
CA VAL A 216 24.29 4.81 5.71
C VAL A 216 23.71 6.09 6.31
N ILE A 217 23.10 6.92 5.47
CA ILE A 217 22.35 8.10 5.89
C ILE A 217 20.86 7.82 5.67
N LEU A 218 20.01 8.27 6.58
CA LEU A 218 18.56 8.16 6.46
C LEU A 218 17.88 9.46 6.85
N GLY A 219 17.00 9.99 6.01
CA GLY A 219 16.10 11.09 6.36
C GLY A 219 14.94 10.59 7.23
N LEU A 220 14.81 11.13 8.43
CA LEU A 220 13.67 10.87 9.30
C LEU A 220 12.57 11.91 9.06
N SER A 221 11.35 11.45 8.86
CA SER A 221 10.17 12.31 8.76
C SER A 221 9.36 12.37 10.05
N GLY A 222 9.81 11.66 11.09
CA GLY A 222 9.02 11.43 12.29
C GLY A 222 7.86 10.45 12.09
N GLY A 223 7.63 9.95 10.88
CA GLY A 223 6.57 8.99 10.57
C GLY A 223 6.97 7.54 10.85
N VAL A 224 5.97 6.64 10.90
CA VAL A 224 6.19 5.22 11.20
C VAL A 224 7.11 4.55 10.20
N ASP A 225 7.03 4.87 8.90
CA ASP A 225 7.82 4.19 7.87
C ASP A 225 9.32 4.51 8.02
N SER A 226 9.68 5.80 8.13
CA SER A 226 11.08 6.20 8.34
C SER A 226 11.63 5.65 9.66
N THR A 227 10.81 5.54 10.70
CA THR A 227 11.21 4.97 11.99
C THR A 227 11.48 3.46 11.88
N VAL A 228 10.60 2.71 11.22
CA VAL A 228 10.79 1.26 11.03
C VAL A 228 11.99 0.98 10.12
N ALA A 229 12.17 1.77 9.05
CA ALA A 229 13.36 1.70 8.19
C ALA A 229 14.65 1.97 8.98
N ALA A 230 14.65 3.00 9.85
CA ALA A 230 15.78 3.32 10.72
C ALA A 230 16.13 2.13 11.64
N MET A 231 15.14 1.49 12.24
CA MET A 231 15.36 0.36 13.15
C MET A 231 15.90 -0.88 12.44
N LEU A 232 15.43 -1.18 11.23
CA LEU A 232 15.96 -2.29 10.41
C LEU A 232 17.43 -2.02 10.03
N LEU A 233 17.73 -0.81 9.56
CA LEU A 233 19.08 -0.39 9.21
C LEU A 233 19.99 -0.37 10.45
N HIS A 234 19.50 0.14 11.59
CA HIS A 234 20.25 0.14 12.84
C HIS A 234 20.60 -1.28 13.31
N ARG A 235 19.66 -2.23 13.21
CA ARG A 235 19.97 -3.65 13.50
C ARG A 235 20.97 -4.25 12.52
N ALA A 236 21.04 -3.76 11.30
CA ALA A 236 21.96 -4.25 10.28
C ALA A 236 23.37 -3.67 10.44
N VAL A 237 23.50 -2.34 10.54
CA VAL A 237 24.80 -1.63 10.47
C VAL A 237 25.17 -0.88 11.76
N GLY A 238 24.31 -0.90 12.77
CA GLY A 238 24.57 -0.29 14.07
C GLY A 238 24.97 1.19 13.99
N LYS A 239 26.14 1.52 14.51
CA LYS A 239 26.67 2.90 14.57
C LYS A 239 26.97 3.53 13.21
N ASN A 240 27.02 2.72 12.14
CA ASN A 240 27.24 3.21 10.78
C ASN A 240 26.00 3.85 10.17
N LEU A 241 24.83 3.79 10.86
CA LEU A 241 23.64 4.53 10.49
C LEU A 241 23.66 5.92 11.13
N THR A 242 23.55 6.97 10.32
CA THR A 242 23.25 8.33 10.77
C THR A 242 21.92 8.78 10.23
N CYS A 243 21.01 9.16 11.11
CA CYS A 243 19.70 9.68 10.74
C CYS A 243 19.69 11.21 10.79
N ILE A 244 19.03 11.86 9.84
CA ILE A 244 18.90 13.32 9.77
C ILE A 244 17.42 13.66 9.94
N PHE A 245 17.09 14.50 10.91
CA PHE A 245 15.74 15.01 11.16
C PHE A 245 15.72 16.52 10.97
N VAL A 246 14.96 17.00 10.01
CA VAL A 246 14.89 18.42 9.65
C VAL A 246 13.71 19.10 10.33
N ASP A 247 13.98 20.16 11.10
CA ASP A 247 12.95 21.11 11.50
C ASP A 247 12.76 22.16 10.39
N ASN A 248 11.62 22.08 9.74
CA ASN A 248 11.23 23.01 8.67
C ASN A 248 10.43 24.22 9.22
N GLY A 249 10.29 24.38 10.53
CA GLY A 249 9.48 25.42 11.15
C GLY A 249 7.96 25.25 10.97
N LEU A 250 7.53 24.13 10.36
CA LEU A 250 6.13 23.84 10.02
C LEU A 250 5.64 22.54 10.71
N LEU A 251 6.40 22.05 11.65
CA LEU A 251 6.08 20.90 12.50
C LEU A 251 4.98 21.26 13.51
N ARG A 252 4.39 20.25 14.16
CA ARG A 252 3.47 20.45 15.28
C ARG A 252 4.19 21.11 16.46
N LYS A 253 3.43 21.65 17.40
CA LYS A 253 3.96 22.21 18.65
C LYS A 253 4.86 21.21 19.34
N ASP A 254 6.08 21.64 19.72
CA ASP A 254 7.12 20.86 20.41
C ASP A 254 7.55 19.55 19.71
N GLU A 255 7.10 19.32 18.46
CA GLU A 255 7.33 18.07 17.77
C GLU A 255 8.82 17.80 17.51
N TYR A 256 9.59 18.81 17.12
CA TYR A 256 11.01 18.65 16.85
C TYR A 256 11.76 18.08 18.06
N LYS A 257 11.59 18.71 19.22
CA LYS A 257 12.21 18.28 20.47
C LYS A 257 11.77 16.88 20.88
N THR A 258 10.46 16.66 20.90
CA THR A 258 9.86 15.38 21.27
C THR A 258 10.34 14.23 20.37
N VAL A 259 10.46 14.47 19.09
CA VAL A 259 10.91 13.45 18.12
C VAL A 259 12.39 13.12 18.35
N LEU A 260 13.26 14.11 18.54
CA LEU A 260 14.67 13.86 18.84
C LEU A 260 14.87 13.08 20.13
N GLU A 261 14.15 13.43 21.20
CA GLU A 261 14.19 12.71 22.50
C GLU A 261 13.74 11.25 22.31
N ASN A 262 12.63 11.04 21.62
CA ASN A 262 12.10 9.70 21.33
C ASN A 262 13.08 8.83 20.53
N TYR A 263 13.75 9.38 19.52
CA TYR A 263 14.73 8.61 18.74
C TYR A 263 16.01 8.32 19.52
N LYS A 264 16.39 9.20 20.43
CA LYS A 264 17.52 8.96 21.35
C LYS A 264 17.23 7.78 22.29
N GLU A 265 15.98 7.64 22.77
CA GLU A 265 15.55 6.47 23.56
C GLU A 265 15.68 5.14 22.78
N LEU A 266 15.51 5.17 21.45
CA LEU A 266 15.70 4.01 20.58
C LEU A 266 17.17 3.68 20.27
N GLY A 267 18.12 4.46 20.78
CA GLY A 267 19.56 4.29 20.55
C GLY A 267 20.02 4.70 19.14
N LEU A 268 19.20 5.44 18.39
CA LEU A 268 19.54 5.92 17.06
C LEU A 268 20.48 7.13 17.13
N ASN A 269 21.48 7.18 16.24
CA ASN A 269 22.31 8.36 16.03
C ASN A 269 21.55 9.35 15.13
N VAL A 270 21.00 10.41 15.73
CA VAL A 270 20.17 11.39 15.02
C VAL A 270 20.78 12.77 15.06
N VAL A 271 20.98 13.35 13.89
CA VAL A 271 21.36 14.74 13.69
C VAL A 271 20.10 15.55 13.46
N GLY A 272 19.85 16.55 14.29
CA GLY A 272 18.75 17.50 14.12
C GLY A 272 19.24 18.73 13.32
N ALA A 273 18.53 19.08 12.27
CA ALA A 273 18.80 20.27 11.44
C ALA A 273 17.70 21.32 11.62
N GLU A 274 18.01 22.36 12.40
CA GLU A 274 17.09 23.48 12.61
C GLU A 274 17.15 24.44 11.41
N SER A 275 16.13 24.44 10.58
CA SER A 275 16.11 25.21 9.32
C SER A 275 14.82 25.99 9.12
N GLY A 276 14.04 26.19 10.18
CA GLY A 276 12.73 26.86 10.10
C GLY A 276 12.78 28.23 9.41
N ASP A 277 13.77 29.06 9.73
CA ASP A 277 13.91 30.40 9.15
C ASP A 277 14.16 30.32 7.62
N LEU A 278 14.95 29.35 7.16
CA LEU A 278 15.18 29.13 5.72
C LEU A 278 13.89 28.77 4.99
N PHE A 279 13.10 27.83 5.56
CA PHE A 279 11.82 27.43 4.95
C PHE A 279 10.82 28.58 4.93
N LEU A 280 10.65 29.27 6.04
CA LEU A 280 9.72 30.40 6.14
C LEU A 280 10.13 31.55 5.20
N GLY A 281 11.42 31.82 5.09
CA GLY A 281 11.93 32.84 4.17
C GLY A 281 11.66 32.52 2.69
N ARG A 282 11.82 31.26 2.28
CA ARG A 282 11.53 30.83 0.90
C ARG A 282 10.01 30.74 0.62
N LEU A 283 9.17 30.64 1.64
CA LEU A 283 7.71 30.60 1.53
C LEU A 283 7.05 31.97 1.63
N ALA A 284 7.81 33.04 1.89
CA ALA A 284 7.28 34.39 1.99
C ALA A 284 6.55 34.78 0.68
N GLY A 285 5.31 35.30 0.82
CA GLY A 285 4.46 35.69 -0.31
C GLY A 285 3.85 34.54 -1.12
N VAL A 286 4.13 33.26 -0.77
CA VAL A 286 3.62 32.11 -1.52
C VAL A 286 2.27 31.68 -0.96
N THR A 287 1.23 31.77 -1.81
CA THR A 287 -0.16 31.48 -1.41
C THR A 287 -0.67 30.15 -1.97
N GLU A 288 -0.16 29.72 -3.15
CA GLU A 288 -0.64 28.57 -3.88
C GLU A 288 -0.14 27.25 -3.25
N PRO A 289 -1.03 26.29 -2.92
CA PRO A 289 -0.64 25.07 -2.23
C PRO A 289 0.42 24.21 -2.95
N GLU A 290 0.35 24.11 -4.28
CA GLU A 290 1.30 23.31 -5.04
C GLU A 290 2.68 23.97 -5.10
N LYS A 291 2.76 25.30 -5.18
CA LYS A 291 4.03 26.03 -5.05
C LYS A 291 4.63 25.86 -3.67
N LYS A 292 3.82 25.92 -2.61
CA LYS A 292 4.30 25.63 -1.24
C LYS A 292 4.93 24.26 -1.16
N ARG A 293 4.27 23.22 -1.67
CA ARG A 293 4.79 21.85 -1.68
C ARG A 293 6.14 21.76 -2.39
N LYS A 294 6.26 22.33 -3.58
CA LYS A 294 7.51 22.30 -4.37
C LYS A 294 8.65 23.00 -3.64
N ILE A 295 8.40 24.19 -3.06
CA ILE A 295 9.40 24.93 -2.30
C ILE A 295 9.84 24.15 -1.06
N ILE A 296 8.89 23.60 -0.30
CA ILE A 296 9.21 22.81 0.88
C ILE A 296 10.02 21.57 0.48
N GLY A 297 9.62 20.87 -0.56
CA GLY A 297 10.35 19.69 -1.05
C GLY A 297 11.78 20.01 -1.50
N SER A 298 11.97 21.05 -2.32
CA SER A 298 13.32 21.45 -2.76
C SER A 298 14.18 21.94 -1.60
N THR A 299 13.62 22.74 -0.68
CA THR A 299 14.34 23.21 0.50
C THR A 299 14.75 22.05 1.42
N PHE A 300 13.88 21.05 1.58
CA PHE A 300 14.21 19.86 2.35
C PHE A 300 15.40 19.11 1.75
N ILE A 301 15.44 18.96 0.41
CA ILE A 301 16.57 18.32 -0.28
C ILE A 301 17.86 19.12 -0.05
N ASP A 302 17.83 20.45 -0.18
CA ASP A 302 19.00 21.31 0.04
C ASP A 302 19.57 21.17 1.47
N VAL A 303 18.67 21.20 2.49
CA VAL A 303 19.07 21.06 3.90
C VAL A 303 19.59 19.65 4.18
N PHE A 304 18.91 18.64 3.65
CA PHE A 304 19.33 17.24 3.82
C PHE A 304 20.72 17.01 3.19
N ASP A 305 20.96 17.52 1.98
CA ASP A 305 22.24 17.41 1.29
C ASP A 305 23.37 18.12 2.04
N GLN A 306 23.09 19.31 2.58
CA GLN A 306 24.03 20.05 3.42
C GLN A 306 24.42 19.26 4.67
N GLU A 307 23.48 18.62 5.35
CA GLU A 307 23.77 17.80 6.53
C GLU A 307 24.44 16.48 6.15
N ALA A 308 24.00 15.85 5.07
CA ALA A 308 24.57 14.62 4.55
C ALA A 308 26.05 14.79 4.14
N SER A 309 26.41 15.94 3.55
CA SER A 309 27.78 16.23 3.13
C SER A 309 28.78 16.38 4.29
N LYS A 310 28.29 16.59 5.51
CA LYS A 310 29.13 16.61 6.74
C LYS A 310 29.49 15.20 7.22
N ILE A 311 28.83 14.17 6.68
CA ILE A 311 29.05 12.77 7.07
C ILE A 311 30.04 12.16 6.09
N GLU A 312 31.30 12.07 6.50
CA GLU A 312 32.35 11.52 5.67
C GLU A 312 32.10 10.05 5.30
N ASP A 313 32.49 9.65 4.10
CA ASP A 313 32.40 8.26 3.59
C ASP A 313 31.02 7.62 3.60
N ALA A 314 29.96 8.40 3.60
CA ALA A 314 28.63 7.86 3.40
C ALA A 314 28.45 7.34 1.97
N LYS A 315 27.99 6.09 1.83
CA LYS A 315 27.82 5.43 0.52
C LYS A 315 26.36 5.12 0.20
N TRP A 316 25.49 5.08 1.21
CA TRP A 316 24.12 4.66 1.07
C TRP A 316 23.13 5.68 1.62
N LEU A 317 22.03 5.89 0.88
CA LEU A 317 20.84 6.59 1.35
C LEU A 317 19.74 5.60 1.63
N GLY A 318 19.29 5.55 2.89
CA GLY A 318 18.11 4.81 3.29
C GLY A 318 16.83 5.59 2.96
N GLN A 319 15.83 4.92 2.44
CA GLN A 319 14.49 5.48 2.23
C GLN A 319 13.40 4.57 2.79
N GLY A 320 12.35 5.18 3.33
CA GLY A 320 11.19 4.50 3.87
C GLY A 320 10.10 4.22 2.82
N THR A 321 10.48 4.00 1.55
CA THR A 321 9.57 3.63 0.46
C THR A 321 8.85 2.35 0.80
N ILE A 322 7.53 2.31 0.62
CA ILE A 322 6.68 1.14 0.87
C ILE A 322 6.09 0.60 -0.43
N TYR A 323 5.53 -0.60 -0.40
CA TYR A 323 5.07 -1.29 -1.60
C TYR A 323 4.02 -0.54 -2.43
N PRO A 324 3.02 0.16 -1.84
CA PRO A 324 2.11 1.01 -2.60
C PRO A 324 2.81 2.10 -3.42
N ASP A 325 3.87 2.71 -2.90
CA ASP A 325 4.64 3.74 -3.63
C ASP A 325 5.31 3.14 -4.88
N VAL A 326 5.80 1.90 -4.76
CA VAL A 326 6.41 1.16 -5.88
C VAL A 326 5.38 0.83 -6.97
N ILE A 327 4.21 0.31 -6.57
CA ILE A 327 3.15 -0.05 -7.53
C ILE A 327 2.65 1.17 -8.28
N GLU A 328 2.41 2.28 -7.56
CA GLU A 328 1.95 3.53 -8.17
C GLU A 328 2.96 4.12 -9.16
N SER A 329 4.25 3.86 -8.95
CA SER A 329 5.29 4.28 -9.91
C SER A 329 5.37 3.42 -11.17
N LEU A 330 4.89 2.17 -11.09
CA LEU A 330 4.89 1.21 -12.22
C LEU A 330 3.59 1.24 -13.03
N SER A 331 2.54 1.96 -12.59
CA SER A 331 1.26 2.03 -13.29
C SER A 331 1.41 2.74 -14.64
N VAL A 332 1.55 1.94 -15.69
CA VAL A 332 1.59 2.39 -17.08
C VAL A 332 0.17 2.40 -17.62
N ASN A 333 -0.37 3.59 -17.92
CA ASN A 333 -1.62 3.81 -18.65
C ASN A 333 -2.93 3.43 -17.95
N GLY A 334 -3.22 4.09 -16.82
CA GLY A 334 -4.59 4.19 -16.30
C GLY A 334 -5.00 5.67 -16.17
N PRO A 335 -6.30 6.00 -16.00
CA PRO A 335 -6.77 7.37 -15.77
C PRO A 335 -6.32 7.97 -14.43
N SER A 336 -5.62 7.25 -13.59
CA SER A 336 -4.90 7.78 -12.45
C SER A 336 -3.60 8.42 -12.94
N GLN A 337 -3.69 9.68 -13.35
CA GLN A 337 -2.52 10.52 -13.47
C GLN A 337 -1.71 10.42 -12.20
N THR A 338 -0.39 10.31 -12.34
CA THR A 338 0.63 10.33 -11.29
C THR A 338 0.34 11.42 -10.27
N ILE A 339 -0.42 11.12 -9.22
CA ILE A 339 -0.81 12.09 -8.18
C ILE A 339 0.33 12.32 -7.18
N LYS A 340 1.39 11.53 -7.24
CA LYS A 340 2.49 11.59 -6.27
C LYS A 340 3.84 11.88 -6.91
N SER A 341 4.11 13.16 -7.14
CA SER A 341 5.48 13.70 -7.27
C SER A 341 6.24 13.81 -5.93
N HIS A 342 5.73 13.22 -4.84
CA HIS A 342 6.18 13.51 -3.47
C HIS A 342 6.98 12.39 -2.80
N HIS A 343 6.93 11.19 -3.34
CA HIS A 343 7.86 10.13 -2.96
C HIS A 343 8.90 10.02 -4.05
N ASN A 344 10.15 10.28 -3.70
CA ASN A 344 11.30 10.30 -4.61
C ASN A 344 11.60 8.88 -5.15
N VAL A 345 10.61 8.26 -5.82
CA VAL A 345 10.71 6.94 -6.46
C VAL A 345 11.46 7.04 -7.81
N GLY A 346 12.02 8.20 -8.12
CA GLY A 346 12.64 8.48 -9.41
C GLY A 346 14.15 8.76 -9.39
N GLY A 347 14.80 8.63 -8.24
CA GLY A 347 16.26 8.83 -8.17
C GLY A 347 16.66 10.08 -7.40
N LEU A 348 17.83 9.99 -6.81
CA LEU A 348 18.54 11.11 -6.21
C LEU A 348 18.94 12.10 -7.30
N PRO A 349 19.11 13.38 -6.98
CA PRO A 349 19.77 14.31 -7.89
C PRO A 349 21.10 13.73 -8.37
N ASP A 350 21.45 13.94 -9.63
CA ASP A 350 22.64 13.35 -10.27
C ASP A 350 23.97 13.62 -9.54
N TYR A 351 24.01 14.65 -8.69
CA TYR A 351 25.16 15.00 -7.87
C TYR A 351 25.28 14.18 -6.58
N MET A 352 24.21 13.55 -6.10
CA MET A 352 24.25 12.64 -4.95
C MET A 352 24.71 11.25 -5.39
N LYS A 353 25.99 10.96 -5.25
CA LYS A 353 26.60 9.66 -5.60
C LYS A 353 26.24 8.52 -4.62
N LEU A 354 25.20 8.66 -3.80
CA LEU A 354 24.79 7.65 -2.83
C LEU A 354 23.97 6.53 -3.50
N LYS A 355 24.24 5.31 -3.10
CA LYS A 355 23.42 4.15 -3.50
C LYS A 355 22.15 4.11 -2.66
N LEU A 356 21.03 3.68 -3.24
CA LEU A 356 19.76 3.60 -2.55
C LEU A 356 19.56 2.27 -1.84
N VAL A 357 19.03 2.32 -0.60
CA VAL A 357 18.56 1.16 0.15
C VAL A 357 17.17 1.42 0.72
N GLU A 358 16.22 0.54 0.40
CA GLU A 358 14.80 0.68 0.71
C GLU A 358 14.30 -0.56 1.48
N PRO A 359 14.47 -0.61 2.82
CA PRO A 359 14.17 -1.80 3.60
C PRO A 359 12.69 -2.21 3.59
N LEU A 360 11.77 -1.27 3.32
CA LEU A 360 10.33 -1.48 3.40
C LEU A 360 9.65 -1.65 2.05
N ARG A 361 10.42 -1.70 0.97
CA ARG A 361 9.91 -1.68 -0.42
C ARG A 361 8.85 -2.75 -0.73
N LEU A 362 8.89 -3.85 0.00
CA LEU A 362 7.97 -4.99 -0.18
C LEU A 362 6.77 -4.98 0.76
N LEU A 363 6.64 -4.01 1.67
CA LEU A 363 5.62 -3.99 2.71
C LEU A 363 4.48 -3.02 2.41
N PHE A 364 3.26 -3.46 2.71
CA PHE A 364 2.12 -2.57 2.86
C PHE A 364 2.19 -1.80 4.18
N LYS A 365 1.46 -0.69 4.30
CA LYS A 365 1.48 0.19 5.48
C LYS A 365 1.12 -0.50 6.79
N ASP A 366 0.18 -1.42 6.77
CA ASP A 366 -0.20 -2.23 7.92
C ASP A 366 0.87 -3.27 8.29
N GLU A 367 1.57 -3.82 7.29
CA GLU A 367 2.73 -4.71 7.51
C GLU A 367 3.89 -3.94 8.15
N VAL A 368 4.16 -2.70 7.73
CA VAL A 368 5.18 -1.85 8.36
C VAL A 368 4.91 -1.68 9.85
N ARG A 369 3.65 -1.45 10.26
CA ARG A 369 3.31 -1.36 11.69
C ARG A 369 3.53 -2.68 12.43
N ARG A 370 3.16 -3.82 11.82
CA ARG A 370 3.39 -5.15 12.40
C ARG A 370 4.88 -5.45 12.55
N VAL A 371 5.68 -5.11 11.54
CA VAL A 371 7.16 -5.21 11.58
C VAL A 371 7.73 -4.30 12.65
N GLY A 372 7.25 -3.06 12.78
CA GLY A 372 7.65 -2.15 13.85
C GLY A 372 7.37 -2.72 15.24
N LYS A 373 6.23 -3.39 15.43
CA LYS A 373 5.90 -4.08 16.67
C LYS A 373 6.86 -5.25 16.96
N SER A 374 7.17 -6.06 15.95
CA SER A 374 8.16 -7.14 16.04
C SER A 374 9.57 -6.63 16.33
N LEU A 375 9.90 -5.41 15.88
CA LEU A 375 11.14 -4.72 16.23
C LEU A 375 11.17 -4.19 17.66
N GLY A 376 10.07 -4.26 18.40
CA GLY A 376 9.95 -3.75 19.77
C GLY A 376 9.66 -2.26 19.86
N LEU A 377 9.21 -1.61 18.78
CA LEU A 377 8.84 -0.21 18.81
C LEU A 377 7.61 0.03 19.70
N PRO A 378 7.68 0.99 20.64
CA PRO A 378 6.54 1.43 21.43
C PRO A 378 5.38 1.95 20.56
N ASP A 379 4.16 1.82 21.07
CA ASP A 379 2.93 2.25 20.37
C ASP A 379 2.95 3.74 20.00
N LYS A 380 3.61 4.60 20.77
CA LYS A 380 3.79 6.02 20.46
C LYS A 380 4.39 6.30 19.08
N PHE A 381 5.19 5.37 18.53
CA PHE A 381 5.73 5.45 17.16
C PHE A 381 4.81 4.81 16.13
N LEU A 382 4.15 3.70 16.48
CA LEU A 382 3.35 2.91 15.56
C LEU A 382 1.95 3.47 15.31
N GLN A 383 1.39 4.14 16.34
CA GLN A 383 0.04 4.70 16.33
C GLN A 383 0.02 6.21 16.12
N ARG A 384 1.15 6.80 15.75
CA ARG A 384 1.25 8.23 15.50
C ARG A 384 0.22 8.68 14.48
N HIS A 385 -0.48 9.77 14.82
CA HIS A 385 -1.45 10.38 13.92
C HIS A 385 -0.78 10.83 12.60
N PRO A 386 -1.37 10.54 11.43
CA PRO A 386 -0.83 10.96 10.14
C PRO A 386 -0.59 12.47 10.10
N PHE A 387 0.58 12.85 9.62
CA PHE A 387 0.95 14.24 9.43
C PHE A 387 1.53 14.42 8.02
N PRO A 388 1.09 15.43 7.26
CA PRO A 388 1.54 15.59 5.89
C PRO A 388 3.02 16.00 5.82
N GLY A 389 3.74 15.52 4.80
CA GLY A 389 5.15 15.85 4.58
C GLY A 389 5.45 17.36 4.57
N PRO A 390 4.62 18.22 3.93
CA PRO A 390 4.78 19.67 3.98
C PRO A 390 4.45 20.31 5.35
N GLY A 391 4.15 19.53 6.36
CA GLY A 391 3.81 20.03 7.69
C GLY A 391 2.50 20.83 7.71
N LEU A 392 2.44 21.81 8.59
CA LEU A 392 1.27 22.70 8.75
C LEU A 392 1.04 23.63 7.56
N ALA A 393 2.04 23.80 6.67
CA ALA A 393 1.96 24.74 5.53
C ALA A 393 0.75 24.55 4.64
N ILE A 394 0.35 23.29 4.39
CA ILE A 394 -0.81 23.01 3.52
C ILE A 394 -2.17 23.23 4.18
N ARG A 395 -2.16 23.39 5.51
CA ARG A 395 -3.36 23.72 6.30
C ARG A 395 -3.55 25.23 6.46
N ILE A 396 -2.54 26.04 6.11
CA ILE A 396 -2.60 27.51 6.12
C ILE A 396 -3.01 28.01 4.75
N LEU A 397 -4.19 28.64 4.67
CA LEU A 397 -4.63 29.31 3.46
C LEU A 397 -3.90 30.66 3.27
N GLY A 398 -3.62 30.97 2.00
CA GLY A 398 -2.86 32.16 1.66
C GLY A 398 -1.41 32.08 2.11
N GLU A 399 -0.80 33.21 2.41
CA GLU A 399 0.60 33.32 2.82
C GLU A 399 0.85 32.67 4.19
N ILE A 400 2.01 32.03 4.32
CA ILE A 400 2.50 31.46 5.57
C ILE A 400 3.27 32.53 6.34
N THR A 401 2.85 32.80 7.58
CA THR A 401 3.55 33.70 8.49
C THR A 401 3.86 32.99 9.81
N PRO A 402 4.91 33.37 10.55
CA PRO A 402 5.23 32.76 11.85
C PRO A 402 4.04 32.80 12.82
N GLU A 403 3.25 33.88 12.80
CA GLU A 403 2.06 34.02 13.63
C GLU A 403 0.99 32.99 13.30
N LYS A 404 0.69 32.78 11.99
CA LYS A 404 -0.28 31.77 11.54
C LYS A 404 0.18 30.36 11.88
N VAL A 405 1.49 30.09 11.74
CA VAL A 405 2.06 28.78 12.10
C VAL A 405 1.85 28.54 13.59
N ARG A 406 2.23 29.48 14.47
CA ARG A 406 2.03 29.38 15.92
C ARG A 406 0.57 29.19 16.29
N LEU A 407 -0.34 29.96 15.72
CA LEU A 407 -1.77 29.83 15.97
C LEU A 407 -2.28 28.43 15.61
N LEU A 408 -1.87 27.92 14.44
CA LEU A 408 -2.25 26.59 13.99
C LEU A 408 -1.63 25.47 14.83
N GLN A 409 -0.40 25.65 15.32
CA GLN A 409 0.25 24.74 16.27
C GLN A 409 -0.53 24.61 17.57
N GLU A 410 -0.98 25.74 18.14
CA GLU A 410 -1.79 25.74 19.36
C GLU A 410 -3.16 25.07 19.11
N ALA A 411 -3.82 25.42 18.02
CA ALA A 411 -5.12 24.83 17.67
C ALA A 411 -5.03 23.30 17.43
N ASP A 412 -4.02 22.84 16.66
CA ASP A 412 -3.78 21.42 16.41
C ASP A 412 -3.45 20.67 17.72
N HIS A 413 -2.68 21.28 18.61
CA HIS A 413 -2.35 20.71 19.91
C HIS A 413 -3.60 20.51 20.78
N ILE A 414 -4.43 21.54 20.94
CA ILE A 414 -5.68 21.47 21.71
C ILE A 414 -6.59 20.39 21.13
N PHE A 415 -6.80 20.42 19.81
CA PHE A 415 -7.69 19.48 19.14
C PHE A 415 -7.23 18.01 19.29
N ILE A 416 -5.95 17.74 19.07
CA ILE A 416 -5.39 16.38 19.19
C ILE A 416 -5.43 15.91 20.66
N SER A 417 -5.10 16.78 21.62
CA SER A 417 -5.17 16.43 23.04
C SER A 417 -6.57 16.06 23.49
N MET A 418 -7.59 16.87 23.13
CA MET A 418 -8.98 16.56 23.44
C MET A 418 -9.44 15.22 22.84
N LEU A 419 -9.04 14.93 21.62
CA LEU A 419 -9.37 13.64 20.99
C LEU A 419 -8.69 12.47 21.68
N GLN A 420 -7.45 12.65 22.16
CA GLN A 420 -6.72 11.63 22.93
C GLN A 420 -7.38 11.36 24.28
N GLU A 421 -7.79 12.41 24.99
CA GLU A 421 -8.50 12.31 26.27
C GLU A 421 -9.82 11.56 26.14
N GLU A 422 -10.56 11.79 25.05
CA GLU A 422 -11.82 11.11 24.75
C GLU A 422 -11.63 9.69 24.16
N GLY A 423 -10.40 9.20 24.03
CA GLY A 423 -10.09 7.88 23.50
C GLY A 423 -10.29 7.69 22.00
N TYR A 424 -10.49 8.79 21.26
CA TYR A 424 -10.71 8.74 19.80
C TYR A 424 -9.42 8.64 18.97
N VAL A 425 -8.26 8.81 19.57
CA VAL A 425 -6.97 8.81 18.87
C VAL A 425 -6.21 7.51 19.13
N HIS A 426 -6.68 6.43 18.52
CA HIS A 426 -5.91 5.20 18.43
C HIS A 426 -5.84 4.70 16.98
N GLY A 427 -4.70 4.93 16.32
CA GLY A 427 -4.35 4.32 15.04
C GLY A 427 -5.26 4.68 13.84
N VAL A 428 -5.30 3.77 12.87
CA VAL A 428 -5.99 3.93 11.57
C VAL A 428 -7.51 4.09 11.68
N MET A 429 -8.13 3.68 12.78
CA MET A 429 -9.59 3.80 12.98
C MET A 429 -10.05 5.26 13.03
N TYR A 430 -9.21 6.16 13.48
CA TYR A 430 -9.53 7.58 13.61
C TYR A 430 -9.80 8.26 12.27
N VAL A 431 -9.02 7.97 11.24
CA VAL A 431 -9.24 8.53 9.88
C VAL A 431 -10.56 8.07 9.27
N ARG A 432 -11.06 6.88 9.64
CA ARG A 432 -12.38 6.39 9.20
C ARG A 432 -13.56 7.01 9.96
N GLY A 433 -13.37 7.42 11.21
CA GLY A 433 -14.42 8.03 12.04
C GLY A 433 -14.76 9.48 11.65
N LEU A 434 -13.83 10.16 10.98
CA LEU A 434 -13.97 11.57 10.59
C LEU A 434 -14.45 11.81 9.16
N HIS A 435 -15.16 10.88 8.54
CA HIS A 435 -15.79 11.09 7.23
C HIS A 435 -16.80 12.28 7.18
N GLY A 436 -17.02 12.98 8.30
CA GLY A 436 -17.83 14.19 8.39
C GLY A 436 -17.06 15.47 8.71
N VAL A 437 -15.75 15.41 8.93
CA VAL A 437 -14.95 16.60 9.23
C VAL A 437 -14.46 17.21 7.92
N LYS A 438 -15.09 18.29 7.50
CA LYS A 438 -14.54 19.16 6.46
C LYS A 438 -13.60 20.16 7.13
N LEU A 439 -12.38 20.26 6.62
CA LEU A 439 -11.49 21.35 6.95
C LEU A 439 -12.13 22.64 6.40
N ASP A 440 -12.52 23.54 7.30
CA ASP A 440 -12.97 24.88 6.91
C ASP A 440 -11.77 25.63 6.36
N PRO A 441 -11.87 26.17 5.14
CA PRO A 441 -10.77 26.91 4.54
C PRO A 441 -10.31 28.12 5.36
N SER A 442 -11.14 28.68 6.22
CA SER A 442 -10.83 29.88 7.01
C SER A 442 -10.31 29.59 8.42
N PHE A 443 -10.69 28.45 9.04
CA PHE A 443 -10.33 28.08 10.41
C PHE A 443 -9.77 26.66 10.57
N GLY A 444 -9.63 25.93 9.49
CA GLY A 444 -9.02 24.62 9.49
C GLY A 444 -9.92 23.43 9.82
N ILE A 445 -11.00 23.56 10.60
CA ILE A 445 -11.84 22.41 10.99
C ILE A 445 -13.29 22.84 11.17
N THR A 446 -14.22 22.22 10.46
CA THR A 446 -15.65 22.28 10.75
C THR A 446 -16.18 20.89 11.08
N LEU A 447 -16.73 20.70 12.25
CA LEU A 447 -17.49 19.51 12.62
C LEU A 447 -18.91 19.60 12.02
N LYS A 448 -19.32 18.64 11.23
CA LYS A 448 -20.71 18.41 10.85
C LYS A 448 -21.24 17.18 11.52
#